data_689a104a5534a65a3e69a0d25447799d
#
_entry.id   689a104a5534a65a3e69a0d25447799d
#
_cell.length_a   1.000
_cell.length_b   1.000
_cell.length_c   1.000
_cell.angle_alpha   90.00
_cell.angle_beta   90.00
_cell.angle_gamma   90.00
#
_symmetry.space_group_name_H-M   'P 1'
#
loop_
_entity.id
_entity.type
_entity.pdbx_description
1 polymer ?
#
loop_
_entity_poly.entity_id
_entity_poly.type
_entity_poly.pdbx_seq_one_letter_code
_entity_poly.pdbx_strand_id
1 'polypeptide(L)'
;MLPEVALKIAAQKIGPARDFEGALVRDRFNVIAELKKASPSRGVIRGDYSPAALAPRLEAAGAAALSVLTEEDFFSGSLGDLKAVRQVSEIPVLRKDFIIDPWQVWEARAAGADSFLLITAIVDDGALGEMLRLGRSLQMEPLVEVHSGEELDRALAAGARIVGVNNRDLRNFDVRLETSLDLIEAIPEDCVAVSESGLSTHDDLVRLRSAGFDAFLIGEHLMKETDPSVPLREFLGPVCQRSK
;
A
#
# COMPACT_ATOMS: atom_id res chain seq x y z
N MET A 1 8.69 4.17 23.29
CA MET A 1 9.33 3.36 22.20
C MET A 1 9.84 2.06 22.78
N LEU A 2 9.50 0.90 22.18
CA LEU A 2 10.00 -0.40 22.65
C LEU A 2 11.48 -0.56 22.28
N PRO A 3 12.31 -1.21 23.11
CA PRO A 3 13.68 -1.53 22.74
C PRO A 3 13.72 -2.40 21.48
N GLU A 4 14.69 -2.17 20.59
CA GLU A 4 14.83 -2.90 19.32
C GLU A 4 14.89 -4.43 19.53
N VAL A 5 15.58 -4.88 20.59
CA VAL A 5 15.64 -6.31 20.96
C VAL A 5 14.23 -6.89 21.23
N ALA A 6 13.36 -6.13 21.88
CA ALA A 6 11.98 -6.57 22.14
C ALA A 6 11.16 -6.68 20.85
N LEU A 7 11.37 -5.75 19.89
CA LEU A 7 10.72 -5.81 18.56
C LEU A 7 11.21 -7.01 17.75
N LYS A 8 12.52 -7.28 17.76
CA LYS A 8 13.10 -8.45 17.08
C LYS A 8 12.51 -9.76 17.63
N ILE A 9 12.40 -9.87 18.94
CA ILE A 9 11.76 -11.05 19.58
C ILE A 9 10.27 -11.14 19.21
N ALA A 10 9.55 -10.02 19.20
CA ALA A 10 8.14 -10.00 18.83
C ALA A 10 7.94 -10.37 17.34
N ALA A 11 8.76 -9.82 16.44
CA ALA A 11 8.72 -10.13 15.02
C ALA A 11 8.96 -11.62 14.73
N GLN A 12 9.86 -12.27 15.47
CA GLN A 12 10.12 -13.72 15.34
C GLN A 12 8.95 -14.60 15.77
N LYS A 13 8.08 -14.11 16.65
CA LYS A 13 6.88 -14.85 17.12
C LYS A 13 5.70 -14.72 16.16
N ILE A 14 5.70 -13.73 15.28
CA ILE A 14 4.72 -13.61 14.22
C ILE A 14 5.10 -14.64 13.15
N GLY A 15 4.16 -15.44 12.68
CA GLY A 15 4.36 -16.39 11.58
C GLY A 15 4.93 -15.69 10.31
N PRO A 16 5.24 -16.39 9.23
CA PRO A 16 5.80 -15.80 8.02
C PRO A 16 4.90 -14.67 7.48
N ALA A 17 5.50 -13.68 6.82
CA ALA A 17 4.73 -12.67 6.12
C ALA A 17 3.92 -13.33 4.99
N ARG A 18 2.70 -12.85 4.75
CA ARG A 18 1.91 -13.24 3.59
C ARG A 18 2.53 -12.66 2.32
N ASP A 19 2.38 -13.37 1.22
CA ASP A 19 2.94 -12.97 -0.07
C ASP A 19 2.21 -11.73 -0.62
N PHE A 20 2.76 -10.55 -0.31
CA PHE A 20 2.23 -9.28 -0.76
C PHE A 20 2.47 -9.09 -2.27
N GLU A 21 3.69 -9.40 -2.76
CA GLU A 21 4.05 -9.29 -4.17
C GLU A 21 3.16 -10.19 -5.03
N GLY A 22 3.04 -11.46 -4.70
CA GLY A 22 2.20 -12.40 -5.45
C GLY A 22 0.70 -12.07 -5.40
N ALA A 23 0.23 -11.32 -4.38
CA ALA A 23 -1.14 -10.85 -4.34
C ALA A 23 -1.43 -9.76 -5.39
N LEU A 24 -0.41 -9.01 -5.85
CA LEU A 24 -0.55 -7.87 -6.75
C LEU A 24 -0.44 -8.22 -8.24
N VAL A 25 0.04 -9.42 -8.59
CA VAL A 25 0.28 -9.85 -9.99
C VAL A 25 -0.73 -10.87 -10.50
N ARG A 26 -1.88 -11.02 -9.85
CA ARG A 26 -2.92 -11.96 -10.29
C ARG A 26 -3.61 -11.44 -11.56
N ASP A 27 -4.10 -12.38 -12.39
CA ASP A 27 -4.83 -12.05 -13.63
C ASP A 27 -6.24 -11.49 -13.34
N ARG A 28 -6.27 -10.32 -12.71
CA ARG A 28 -7.46 -9.53 -12.37
C ARG A 28 -7.06 -8.10 -12.06
N PHE A 29 -8.02 -7.20 -11.77
CA PHE A 29 -7.72 -5.91 -11.15
C PHE A 29 -7.31 -6.13 -9.69
N ASN A 30 -6.04 -5.86 -9.36
CA ASN A 30 -5.50 -6.05 -8.02
C ASN A 30 -5.59 -4.74 -7.26
N VAL A 31 -6.57 -4.61 -6.36
CA VAL A 31 -6.76 -3.41 -5.55
C VAL A 31 -6.19 -3.61 -4.15
N ILE A 32 -5.27 -2.73 -3.76
CA ILE A 32 -4.84 -2.52 -2.38
C ILE A 32 -5.85 -1.56 -1.76
N ALA A 33 -6.75 -2.07 -0.93
CA ALA A 33 -7.78 -1.25 -0.31
C ALA A 33 -7.23 -0.58 0.95
N GLU A 34 -7.15 0.77 0.92
CA GLU A 34 -6.57 1.54 2.02
C GLU A 34 -7.60 1.92 3.08
N LEU A 35 -7.34 1.50 4.31
CA LEU A 35 -8.06 1.86 5.52
C LEU A 35 -7.46 3.17 6.08
N LYS A 36 -8.21 4.27 5.93
CA LYS A 36 -7.77 5.62 6.28
C LYS A 36 -8.89 6.42 6.96
N LYS A 37 -8.64 6.87 8.20
CA LYS A 37 -9.59 7.67 8.98
C LYS A 37 -9.63 9.13 8.54
N ALA A 38 -8.45 9.72 8.34
CA ALA A 38 -8.27 11.14 8.01
C ALA A 38 -7.15 11.33 6.99
N SER A 39 -7.04 12.53 6.43
CA SER A 39 -5.88 12.95 5.63
C SER A 39 -5.64 14.46 5.76
N PRO A 40 -4.40 14.96 5.54
CA PRO A 40 -4.09 16.39 5.59
C PRO A 40 -4.94 17.24 4.65
N SER A 41 -5.29 16.72 3.48
CA SER A 41 -6.04 17.44 2.45
C SER A 41 -7.56 17.48 2.70
N ARG A 42 -8.12 16.58 3.54
CA ARG A 42 -9.57 16.41 3.73
C ARG A 42 -10.02 16.44 5.19
N GLY A 43 -9.08 16.40 6.15
CA GLY A 43 -9.43 16.18 7.56
C GLY A 43 -10.00 14.79 7.79
N VAL A 44 -10.97 14.64 8.67
CA VAL A 44 -11.64 13.36 8.95
C VAL A 44 -12.49 12.94 7.75
N ILE A 45 -12.15 11.78 7.16
CA ILE A 45 -12.86 11.19 6.03
C ILE A 45 -14.02 10.31 6.54
N ARG A 46 -13.73 9.54 7.62
CA ARG A 46 -14.68 8.59 8.19
C ARG A 46 -14.78 8.74 9.71
N GLY A 47 -15.93 9.19 10.21
CA GLY A 47 -16.15 9.40 11.65
C GLY A 47 -16.36 8.08 12.42
N ASP A 48 -17.02 7.10 11.81
CA ASP A 48 -17.30 5.76 12.35
C ASP A 48 -16.20 4.75 11.99
N TYR A 49 -14.93 5.19 11.96
CA TYR A 49 -13.80 4.37 11.53
C TYR A 49 -13.53 3.21 12.50
N SER A 50 -13.69 2.00 11.98
CA SER A 50 -13.38 0.74 12.66
C SER A 50 -12.69 -0.20 11.68
N PRO A 51 -11.35 -0.19 11.60
CA PRO A 51 -10.61 -0.95 10.58
C PRO A 51 -10.82 -2.46 10.71
N ALA A 52 -10.96 -2.99 11.92
CA ALA A 52 -11.27 -4.41 12.14
C ALA A 52 -12.65 -4.83 11.61
N ALA A 53 -13.63 -3.91 11.57
CA ALA A 53 -14.94 -4.19 10.99
C ALA A 53 -14.96 -4.00 9.48
N LEU A 54 -14.12 -3.09 8.94
CA LEU A 54 -14.03 -2.79 7.52
C LEU A 54 -13.20 -3.81 6.74
N ALA A 55 -12.10 -4.31 7.32
CA ALA A 55 -11.15 -5.20 6.66
C ALA A 55 -11.81 -6.48 6.09
N PRO A 56 -12.61 -7.27 6.84
CA PRO A 56 -13.26 -8.47 6.28
C PRO A 56 -14.25 -8.14 5.14
N ARG A 57 -14.87 -6.97 5.17
CA ARG A 57 -15.80 -6.52 4.12
C ARG A 57 -15.07 -6.21 2.81
N LEU A 58 -13.91 -5.54 2.90
CA LEU A 58 -13.07 -5.24 1.76
C LEU A 58 -12.44 -6.52 1.19
N GLU A 59 -11.97 -7.42 2.04
CA GLU A 59 -11.47 -8.73 1.63
C GLU A 59 -12.54 -9.55 0.89
N ALA A 60 -13.75 -9.66 1.45
CA ALA A 60 -14.88 -10.35 0.83
C ALA A 60 -15.35 -9.67 -0.47
N ALA A 61 -15.11 -8.37 -0.63
CA ALA A 61 -15.40 -7.62 -1.86
C ALA A 61 -14.35 -7.84 -2.95
N GLY A 62 -13.20 -8.47 -2.65
CA GLY A 62 -12.19 -8.84 -3.62
C GLY A 62 -10.89 -8.02 -3.56
N ALA A 63 -10.63 -7.27 -2.49
CA ALA A 63 -9.33 -6.65 -2.28
C ALA A 63 -8.19 -7.67 -2.44
N ALA A 64 -7.09 -7.27 -3.08
CA ALA A 64 -5.90 -8.10 -3.22
C ALA A 64 -5.03 -8.04 -1.95
N ALA A 65 -4.98 -6.88 -1.34
CA ALA A 65 -4.30 -6.58 -0.08
C ALA A 65 -5.01 -5.43 0.64
N LEU A 66 -4.69 -5.23 1.91
CA LEU A 66 -5.13 -4.07 2.69
C LEU A 66 -3.93 -3.16 2.97
N SER A 67 -4.14 -1.85 2.91
CA SER A 67 -3.20 -0.84 3.39
C SER A 67 -3.79 -0.19 4.64
N VAL A 68 -3.02 -0.11 5.72
CA VAL A 68 -3.47 0.47 6.99
C VAL A 68 -2.61 1.65 7.34
N LEU A 69 -3.21 2.84 7.43
CA LEU A 69 -2.53 4.04 7.93
C LEU A 69 -2.21 3.84 9.42
N THR A 70 -0.92 3.97 9.77
CA THR A 70 -0.47 3.90 11.17
C THR A 70 0.12 5.20 11.67
N GLU A 71 0.25 6.20 10.82
CA GLU A 71 0.68 7.55 11.16
C GLU A 71 -0.42 8.26 11.97
N GLU A 72 -0.05 8.82 13.13
CA GLU A 72 -1.01 9.30 14.14
C GLU A 72 -1.42 10.76 13.92
N ASP A 73 -0.47 11.64 13.59
CA ASP A 73 -0.66 13.09 13.61
C ASP A 73 -1.47 13.60 12.41
N PHE A 74 -1.19 13.11 11.21
CA PHE A 74 -1.79 13.58 9.96
C PHE A 74 -2.94 12.71 9.46
N PHE A 75 -2.92 11.41 9.77
CA PHE A 75 -3.92 10.45 9.26
C PHE A 75 -4.81 9.87 10.35
N SER A 76 -4.54 10.18 11.62
CA SER A 76 -5.26 9.63 12.78
C SER A 76 -5.30 8.10 12.77
N GLY A 77 -4.20 7.48 12.29
CA GLY A 77 -4.00 6.03 12.26
C GLY A 77 -3.35 5.53 13.55
N SER A 78 -3.12 4.23 13.65
CA SER A 78 -2.37 3.65 14.75
C SER A 78 -1.81 2.26 14.41
N LEU A 79 -0.72 1.84 15.07
CA LEU A 79 -0.28 0.44 15.04
C LEU A 79 -1.31 -0.52 15.64
N GLY A 80 -2.19 -0.03 16.52
CA GLY A 80 -3.32 -0.78 17.04
C GLY A 80 -4.31 -1.18 15.96
N ASP A 81 -4.57 -0.29 15.00
CA ASP A 81 -5.43 -0.54 13.84
C ASP A 81 -4.85 -1.64 12.95
N LEU A 82 -3.54 -1.57 12.66
CA LEU A 82 -2.86 -2.61 11.88
C LEU A 82 -2.94 -3.98 12.55
N LYS A 83 -2.67 -4.05 13.86
CA LYS A 83 -2.80 -5.29 14.63
C LYS A 83 -4.22 -5.84 14.61
N ALA A 84 -5.22 -4.98 14.74
CA ALA A 84 -6.63 -5.37 14.71
C ALA A 84 -7.04 -5.92 13.33
N VAL A 85 -6.60 -5.27 12.24
CA VAL A 85 -6.81 -5.75 10.86
C VAL A 85 -6.15 -7.10 10.64
N ARG A 86 -4.89 -7.26 11.08
CA ARG A 86 -4.15 -8.53 10.94
C ARG A 86 -4.86 -9.72 11.57
N GLN A 87 -5.61 -9.51 12.66
CA GLN A 87 -6.34 -10.57 13.37
C GLN A 87 -7.61 -11.05 12.65
N VAL A 88 -8.18 -10.23 11.78
CA VAL A 88 -9.50 -10.46 11.16
C VAL A 88 -9.45 -10.60 9.64
N SER A 89 -8.28 -10.50 9.04
CA SER A 89 -8.08 -10.62 7.58
C SER A 89 -7.05 -11.69 7.27
N GLU A 90 -7.24 -12.39 6.15
CA GLU A 90 -6.32 -13.42 5.64
C GLU A 90 -5.47 -12.92 4.46
N ILE A 91 -5.81 -11.80 3.82
CA ILE A 91 -5.01 -11.20 2.75
C ILE A 91 -3.85 -10.38 3.31
N PRO A 92 -2.79 -10.09 2.51
CA PRO A 92 -1.64 -9.31 2.96
C PRO A 92 -2.01 -7.92 3.46
N VAL A 93 -1.28 -7.45 4.48
CA VAL A 93 -1.47 -6.13 5.10
C VAL A 93 -0.20 -5.29 4.97
N LEU A 94 -0.32 -4.14 4.31
CA LEU A 94 0.70 -3.12 4.17
C LEU A 94 0.62 -2.11 5.33
N ARG A 95 1.74 -1.84 6.03
CA ARG A 95 1.86 -0.67 6.91
C ARG A 95 2.09 0.58 6.07
N LYS A 96 1.14 1.50 6.06
CA LYS A 96 1.24 2.81 5.40
C LYS A 96 1.60 3.86 6.44
N ASP A 97 2.86 4.33 6.41
CA ASP A 97 3.45 5.24 7.40
C ASP A 97 4.67 5.94 6.80
N PHE A 98 5.18 6.98 7.46
CA PHE A 98 6.48 7.59 7.16
C PHE A 98 7.61 6.77 7.80
N ILE A 99 8.11 5.76 7.08
CA ILE A 99 9.17 4.86 7.55
C ILE A 99 10.52 5.43 7.09
N ILE A 100 11.32 5.86 8.05
CA ILE A 100 12.63 6.52 7.84
C ILE A 100 13.77 5.86 8.63
N ASP A 101 13.47 4.85 9.44
CA ASP A 101 14.42 4.20 10.32
C ASP A 101 14.21 2.67 10.34
N PRO A 102 15.28 1.86 10.28
CA PRO A 102 15.20 0.39 10.37
C PRO A 102 14.41 -0.14 11.58
N TRP A 103 14.40 0.59 12.68
CA TRP A 103 13.59 0.26 13.86
C TRP A 103 12.09 0.16 13.51
N GLN A 104 11.58 1.07 12.65
CA GLN A 104 10.18 1.06 12.22
C GLN A 104 9.85 -0.16 11.33
N VAL A 105 10.83 -0.71 10.62
CA VAL A 105 10.66 -1.96 9.84
C VAL A 105 10.48 -3.16 10.79
N TRP A 106 11.28 -3.23 11.86
CA TRP A 106 11.06 -4.24 12.93
C TRP A 106 9.71 -4.08 13.61
N GLU A 107 9.31 -2.83 13.87
CA GLU A 107 8.02 -2.52 14.46
C GLU A 107 6.85 -2.93 13.55
N ALA A 108 6.95 -2.69 12.24
CA ALA A 108 5.96 -3.12 11.25
C ALA A 108 5.78 -4.65 11.31
N ARG A 109 6.90 -5.41 11.30
CA ARG A 109 6.83 -6.86 11.39
C ARG A 109 6.26 -7.34 12.71
N ALA A 110 6.69 -6.75 13.82
CA ALA A 110 6.19 -7.06 15.17
C ALA A 110 4.69 -6.73 15.33
N ALA A 111 4.18 -5.76 14.58
CA ALA A 111 2.75 -5.45 14.52
C ALA A 111 1.95 -6.39 13.61
N GLY A 112 2.62 -7.23 12.80
CA GLY A 112 2.00 -8.20 11.91
C GLY A 112 1.83 -7.73 10.47
N ALA A 113 2.53 -6.66 10.06
CA ALA A 113 2.55 -6.24 8.66
C ALA A 113 3.21 -7.32 7.77
N ASP A 114 2.70 -7.45 6.56
CA ASP A 114 3.24 -8.33 5.51
C ASP A 114 4.06 -7.55 4.48
N SER A 115 3.90 -6.23 4.45
CA SER A 115 4.68 -5.25 3.68
C SER A 115 4.64 -3.90 4.40
N PHE A 116 5.46 -2.96 3.94
CA PHE A 116 5.50 -1.59 4.45
C PHE A 116 5.87 -0.61 3.34
N LEU A 117 5.53 0.66 3.56
CA LEU A 117 5.82 1.75 2.62
C LEU A 117 7.23 2.28 2.85
N LEU A 118 7.95 2.52 1.75
CA LEU A 118 9.13 3.38 1.70
C LEU A 118 8.88 4.52 0.70
N ILE A 119 9.07 5.76 1.11
CA ILE A 119 8.88 6.93 0.25
C ILE A 119 10.25 7.45 -0.14
N THR A 120 10.61 7.36 -1.42
CA THR A 120 11.94 7.73 -1.93
C THR A 120 12.29 9.20 -1.65
N ALA A 121 11.28 10.07 -1.65
CA ALA A 121 11.45 11.51 -1.40
C ALA A 121 11.94 11.87 0.02
N ILE A 122 11.73 11.01 1.02
CA ILE A 122 12.01 11.32 2.43
C ILE A 122 13.18 10.54 3.04
N VAL A 123 13.83 9.65 2.26
CA VAL A 123 14.97 8.86 2.69
C VAL A 123 16.15 9.02 1.74
N ASP A 124 17.37 8.92 2.23
CA ASP A 124 18.55 8.84 1.37
C ASP A 124 18.75 7.43 0.80
N ASP A 125 19.64 7.30 -0.20
CA ASP A 125 19.84 6.04 -0.92
C ASP A 125 20.42 4.94 -0.02
N GLY A 126 21.24 5.31 0.97
CA GLY A 126 21.80 4.37 1.95
C GLY A 126 20.71 3.76 2.83
N ALA A 127 19.86 4.60 3.40
CA ALA A 127 18.73 4.20 4.23
C ALA A 127 17.68 3.41 3.43
N LEU A 128 17.40 3.83 2.18
CA LEU A 128 16.49 3.11 1.29
C LEU A 128 16.98 1.67 1.05
N GLY A 129 18.26 1.51 0.65
CA GLY A 129 18.84 0.20 0.41
C GLY A 129 18.95 -0.66 1.67
N GLU A 130 19.21 -0.06 2.85
CA GLU A 130 19.23 -0.78 4.12
C GLU A 130 17.84 -1.31 4.48
N MET A 131 16.81 -0.48 4.41
CA MET A 131 15.43 -0.86 4.76
C MET A 131 14.83 -1.88 3.78
N LEU A 132 15.18 -1.80 2.49
CA LEU A 132 14.84 -2.83 1.49
C LEU A 132 15.43 -4.19 1.87
N ARG A 133 16.73 -4.25 2.18
CA ARG A 133 17.39 -5.50 2.59
C ARG A 133 16.81 -6.05 3.89
N LEU A 134 16.55 -5.17 4.87
CA LEU A 134 15.95 -5.56 6.14
C LEU A 134 14.55 -6.12 5.95
N GLY A 135 13.68 -5.45 5.18
CA GLY A 135 12.34 -5.92 4.86
C GLY A 135 12.35 -7.32 4.27
N ARG A 136 13.19 -7.56 3.26
CA ARG A 136 13.34 -8.88 2.63
C ARG A 136 13.84 -9.96 3.59
N SER A 137 14.75 -9.62 4.49
CA SER A 137 15.22 -10.56 5.53
C SER A 137 14.09 -10.98 6.48
N LEU A 138 13.03 -10.16 6.58
CA LEU A 138 11.81 -10.41 7.35
C LEU A 138 10.66 -10.94 6.49
N GLN A 139 10.94 -11.31 5.24
CA GLN A 139 9.95 -11.78 4.25
C GLN A 139 8.87 -10.72 3.89
N MET A 140 9.18 -9.44 4.09
CA MET A 140 8.35 -8.31 3.69
C MET A 140 8.98 -7.64 2.47
N GLU A 141 8.39 -7.77 1.28
CA GLU A 141 8.81 -6.95 0.14
C GLU A 141 8.15 -5.57 0.25
N PRO A 142 8.92 -4.47 0.34
CA PRO A 142 8.35 -3.13 0.52
C PRO A 142 7.70 -2.59 -0.76
N LEU A 143 6.65 -1.77 -0.59
CA LEU A 143 6.15 -0.86 -1.62
C LEU A 143 6.98 0.41 -1.59
N VAL A 144 7.70 0.71 -2.68
CA VAL A 144 8.56 1.90 -2.81
C VAL A 144 7.83 2.97 -3.60
N GLU A 145 7.41 4.04 -2.92
CA GLU A 145 6.66 5.15 -3.49
C GLU A 145 7.59 6.16 -4.17
N VAL A 146 7.22 6.56 -5.40
CA VAL A 146 7.93 7.54 -6.22
C VAL A 146 6.96 8.55 -6.83
N HIS A 147 7.44 9.79 -7.10
CA HIS A 147 6.66 10.88 -7.69
C HIS A 147 7.30 11.46 -8.96
N SER A 148 8.52 11.04 -9.29
CA SER A 148 9.28 11.55 -10.43
C SER A 148 10.22 10.48 -11.00
N GLY A 149 10.72 10.72 -12.24
CA GLY A 149 11.73 9.85 -12.86
C GLY A 149 13.02 9.75 -12.03
N GLU A 150 13.47 10.85 -11.43
CA GLU A 150 14.65 10.84 -10.56
C GLU A 150 14.45 9.95 -9.32
N GLU A 151 13.27 10.01 -8.69
CA GLU A 151 12.93 9.13 -7.57
C GLU A 151 12.81 7.67 -8.02
N LEU A 152 12.25 7.41 -9.21
CA LEU A 152 12.19 6.08 -9.80
C LEU A 152 13.57 5.49 -10.03
N ASP A 153 14.49 6.27 -10.63
CA ASP A 153 15.87 5.83 -10.86
C ASP A 153 16.57 5.44 -9.54
N ARG A 154 16.38 6.23 -8.49
CA ARG A 154 16.90 5.93 -7.14
C ARG A 154 16.29 4.66 -6.55
N ALA A 155 14.98 4.49 -6.67
CA ALA A 155 14.27 3.30 -6.19
C ALA A 155 14.77 2.03 -6.90
N LEU A 156 14.90 2.07 -8.23
CA LEU A 156 15.41 0.96 -9.04
C LEU A 156 16.87 0.66 -8.74
N ALA A 157 17.74 1.68 -8.59
CA ALA A 157 19.13 1.52 -8.22
C ALA A 157 19.31 0.89 -6.83
N ALA A 158 18.40 1.18 -5.87
CA ALA A 158 18.34 0.53 -4.57
C ALA A 158 17.79 -0.90 -4.62
N GLY A 159 17.23 -1.31 -5.77
CA GLY A 159 16.70 -2.65 -6.04
C GLY A 159 15.23 -2.82 -5.64
N ALA A 160 14.40 -1.79 -5.75
CA ALA A 160 12.94 -1.92 -5.57
C ALA A 160 12.37 -2.96 -6.54
N ARG A 161 11.41 -3.77 -6.06
CA ARG A 161 10.65 -4.74 -6.86
C ARG A 161 9.19 -4.39 -7.00
N ILE A 162 8.65 -3.66 -6.04
CA ILE A 162 7.29 -3.12 -6.09
C ILE A 162 7.42 -1.60 -6.05
N VAL A 163 7.07 -0.96 -7.15
CA VAL A 163 7.15 0.50 -7.33
C VAL A 163 5.75 1.08 -7.31
N GLY A 164 5.50 1.99 -6.38
CA GLY A 164 4.26 2.76 -6.30
C GLY A 164 4.42 4.14 -6.91
N VAL A 165 3.73 4.43 -8.01
CA VAL A 165 3.68 5.77 -8.57
C VAL A 165 2.54 6.54 -7.93
N ASN A 166 2.88 7.53 -7.08
CA ASN A 166 1.88 8.35 -6.44
C ASN A 166 1.53 9.56 -7.30
N ASN A 167 0.30 9.60 -7.80
CA ASN A 167 -0.25 10.67 -8.62
C ASN A 167 -0.48 11.98 -7.84
N ARG A 168 -0.34 11.96 -6.51
CA ARG A 168 -0.49 13.15 -5.66
C ARG A 168 0.87 13.79 -5.40
N ASP A 169 1.05 15.03 -5.84
CA ASP A 169 2.20 15.85 -5.44
C ASP A 169 2.09 16.18 -3.94
N LEU A 170 3.08 15.77 -3.14
CA LEU A 170 3.07 15.98 -1.68
C LEU A 170 3.30 17.43 -1.27
N ARG A 171 3.70 18.32 -2.20
CA ARG A 171 3.98 19.74 -1.91
C ARG A 171 2.72 20.62 -1.99
N ASN A 172 1.80 20.29 -2.92
CA ASN A 172 0.61 21.11 -3.20
C ASN A 172 -0.70 20.29 -3.15
N PHE A 173 -0.61 18.96 -2.99
CA PHE A 173 -1.71 17.99 -3.01
C PHE A 173 -2.46 17.87 -4.34
N ASP A 174 -1.94 18.44 -5.42
CA ASP A 174 -2.51 18.23 -6.75
C ASP A 174 -2.42 16.75 -7.15
N VAL A 175 -3.43 16.27 -7.86
CA VAL A 175 -3.51 14.87 -8.30
C VAL A 175 -3.60 14.81 -9.82
N ARG A 176 -2.67 14.07 -10.45
CA ARG A 176 -2.58 13.93 -11.90
C ARG A 176 -2.29 12.47 -12.27
N LEU A 177 -3.27 11.79 -12.87
CA LEU A 177 -3.09 10.39 -13.35
C LEU A 177 -2.01 10.28 -14.44
N GLU A 178 -1.71 11.39 -15.11
CA GLU A 178 -0.63 11.48 -16.08
C GLU A 178 0.73 11.14 -15.45
N THR A 179 0.96 11.41 -14.17
CA THR A 179 2.20 11.01 -13.47
C THR A 179 2.46 9.50 -13.59
N SER A 180 1.43 8.68 -13.39
CA SER A 180 1.53 7.23 -13.60
C SER A 180 1.86 6.90 -15.05
N LEU A 181 1.17 7.53 -16.02
CA LEU A 181 1.37 7.26 -17.44
C LEU A 181 2.73 7.73 -17.97
N ASP A 182 3.27 8.79 -17.40
CA ASP A 182 4.58 9.34 -17.77
C ASP A 182 5.74 8.44 -17.26
N LEU A 183 5.53 7.72 -16.15
CA LEU A 183 6.59 6.92 -15.51
C LEU A 183 6.55 5.44 -15.86
N ILE A 184 5.41 4.89 -16.29
CA ILE A 184 5.25 3.45 -16.46
C ILE A 184 6.24 2.83 -17.44
N GLU A 185 6.58 3.51 -18.53
CA GLU A 185 7.51 3.01 -19.55
C GLU A 185 8.95 2.83 -19.01
N ALA A 186 9.30 3.52 -17.92
CA ALA A 186 10.59 3.43 -17.27
C ALA A 186 10.65 2.37 -16.15
N ILE A 187 9.52 1.77 -15.78
CA ILE A 187 9.46 0.69 -14.80
C ILE A 187 9.76 -0.63 -15.51
N PRO A 188 10.80 -1.40 -15.07
CA PRO A 188 11.12 -2.70 -15.69
C PRO A 188 9.96 -3.70 -15.57
N GLU A 189 9.82 -4.59 -16.57
CA GLU A 189 8.76 -5.61 -16.62
C GLU A 189 8.82 -6.64 -15.47
N ASP A 190 9.98 -6.80 -14.85
CA ASP A 190 10.18 -7.66 -13.68
C ASP A 190 9.88 -6.97 -12.33
N CYS A 191 9.49 -5.69 -12.37
CA CYS A 191 8.98 -4.94 -11.23
C CYS A 191 7.45 -4.91 -11.25
N VAL A 192 6.83 -5.00 -10.07
CA VAL A 192 5.38 -4.80 -9.91
C VAL A 192 5.09 -3.30 -9.88
N ALA A 193 4.29 -2.82 -10.81
CA ALA A 193 3.88 -1.42 -10.90
C ALA A 193 2.54 -1.17 -10.22
N VAL A 194 2.51 -0.26 -9.24
CA VAL A 194 1.31 0.13 -8.49
C VAL A 194 1.01 1.61 -8.75
N SER A 195 -0.22 1.94 -9.16
CA SER A 195 -0.67 3.33 -9.25
C SER A 195 -1.42 3.73 -7.98
N GLU A 196 -1.07 4.88 -7.40
CA GLU A 196 -1.63 5.39 -6.16
C GLU A 196 -2.23 6.78 -6.35
N SER A 197 -3.31 7.07 -5.63
CA SER A 197 -4.03 8.35 -5.64
C SER A 197 -4.76 8.68 -6.95
N GLY A 198 -5.89 9.38 -6.83
CA GLY A 198 -6.62 9.92 -7.97
C GLY A 198 -7.53 8.94 -8.71
N LEU A 199 -7.53 7.67 -8.33
CA LEU A 199 -8.37 6.64 -8.92
C LEU A 199 -9.82 6.81 -8.45
N SER A 200 -10.75 6.95 -9.38
CA SER A 200 -12.16 7.25 -9.10
C SER A 200 -13.16 6.36 -9.83
N THR A 201 -12.75 5.70 -10.91
CA THR A 201 -13.62 4.87 -11.75
C THR A 201 -12.96 3.56 -12.15
N HIS A 202 -13.77 2.58 -12.57
CA HIS A 202 -13.28 1.35 -13.20
C HIS A 202 -12.46 1.65 -14.47
N ASP A 203 -12.87 2.64 -15.26
CA ASP A 203 -12.18 3.02 -16.50
C ASP A 203 -10.75 3.55 -16.23
N ASP A 204 -10.52 4.21 -15.07
CA ASP A 204 -9.17 4.59 -14.66
C ASP A 204 -8.28 3.34 -14.50
N LEU A 205 -8.81 2.29 -13.89
CA LEU A 205 -8.08 1.03 -13.70
C LEU A 205 -7.81 0.34 -15.05
N VAL A 206 -8.81 0.33 -15.95
CA VAL A 206 -8.66 -0.23 -17.31
C VAL A 206 -7.57 0.51 -18.08
N ARG A 207 -7.59 1.85 -18.04
CA ARG A 207 -6.58 2.71 -18.71
C ARG A 207 -5.17 2.42 -18.20
N LEU A 208 -5.00 2.39 -16.87
CA LEU A 208 -3.68 2.18 -16.24
C LEU A 208 -3.19 0.75 -16.42
N ARG A 209 -4.07 -0.25 -16.32
CA ARG A 209 -3.70 -1.65 -16.60
C ARG A 209 -3.27 -1.83 -18.05
N SER A 210 -3.95 -1.17 -18.99
CA SER A 210 -3.56 -1.20 -20.41
C SER A 210 -2.21 -0.51 -20.68
N ALA A 211 -1.81 0.41 -19.79
CA ALA A 211 -0.51 1.06 -19.84
C ALA A 211 0.61 0.20 -19.18
N GLY A 212 0.27 -0.84 -18.40
CA GLY A 212 1.25 -1.76 -17.79
C GLY A 212 1.20 -1.86 -16.26
N PHE A 213 0.29 -1.16 -15.56
CA PHE A 213 0.15 -1.29 -14.11
C PHE A 213 -0.46 -2.61 -13.68
N ASP A 214 0.11 -3.24 -12.65
CA ASP A 214 -0.33 -4.51 -12.08
C ASP A 214 -1.38 -4.35 -10.99
N ALA A 215 -1.26 -3.27 -10.18
CA ALA A 215 -2.10 -3.05 -9.01
C ALA A 215 -2.41 -1.56 -8.77
N PHE A 216 -3.40 -1.31 -7.90
CA PHE A 216 -3.99 0.01 -7.67
C PHE A 216 -4.24 0.23 -6.19
N LEU A 217 -3.68 1.30 -5.59
CA LEU A 217 -3.93 1.66 -4.20
C LEU A 217 -5.05 2.70 -4.12
N ILE A 218 -6.17 2.33 -3.47
CA ILE A 218 -7.39 3.13 -3.39
C ILE A 218 -7.83 3.25 -1.94
N GLY A 219 -7.93 4.48 -1.44
CA GLY A 219 -8.34 4.75 -0.06
C GLY A 219 -9.49 5.74 0.05
N GLU A 220 -9.24 6.99 -0.33
CA GLU A 220 -10.19 8.09 -0.11
C GLU A 220 -11.58 7.80 -0.69
N HIS A 221 -11.65 7.27 -1.90
CA HIS A 221 -12.91 6.94 -2.57
C HIS A 221 -13.69 5.86 -1.80
N LEU A 222 -13.00 4.83 -1.31
CA LEU A 222 -13.62 3.75 -0.54
C LEU A 222 -14.12 4.26 0.83
N MET A 223 -13.31 5.04 1.53
CA MET A 223 -13.60 5.43 2.92
C MET A 223 -14.68 6.51 3.05
N LYS A 224 -15.01 7.23 1.99
CA LYS A 224 -16.15 8.18 1.97
C LYS A 224 -17.51 7.51 1.99
N GLU A 225 -17.60 6.29 1.46
CA GLU A 225 -18.86 5.59 1.32
C GLU A 225 -19.28 4.89 2.62
N THR A 226 -20.55 4.82 2.90
CA THR A 226 -21.10 4.12 4.09
C THR A 226 -20.66 2.65 4.09
N ASP A 227 -20.70 2.00 2.93
CA ASP A 227 -20.16 0.66 2.71
C ASP A 227 -19.03 0.69 1.68
N PRO A 228 -17.76 0.65 2.11
CA PRO A 228 -16.61 0.70 1.19
C PRO A 228 -16.49 -0.53 0.28
N SER A 229 -17.20 -1.60 0.57
CA SER A 229 -17.23 -2.80 -0.27
C SER A 229 -18.01 -2.58 -1.57
N VAL A 230 -18.92 -1.61 -1.60
CA VAL A 230 -19.71 -1.28 -2.82
C VAL A 230 -18.82 -0.66 -3.89
N PRO A 231 -18.17 0.50 -3.66
CA PRO A 231 -17.29 1.08 -4.66
C PRO A 231 -16.10 0.18 -4.99
N LEU A 232 -15.61 -0.64 -4.06
CA LEU A 232 -14.55 -1.60 -4.39
C LEU A 232 -15.02 -2.60 -5.47
N ARG A 233 -16.24 -3.14 -5.35
CA ARG A 233 -16.79 -4.02 -6.39
C ARG A 233 -17.01 -3.30 -7.72
N GLU A 234 -17.38 -2.03 -7.69
CA GLU A 234 -17.50 -1.20 -8.90
C GLU A 234 -16.15 -1.01 -9.58
N PHE A 235 -15.09 -0.73 -8.82
CA PHE A 235 -13.71 -0.67 -9.35
C PHE A 235 -13.27 -1.98 -9.99
N LEU A 236 -13.56 -3.10 -9.36
CA LEU A 236 -13.17 -4.42 -9.88
C LEU A 236 -13.95 -4.84 -11.13
N GLY A 237 -15.12 -4.20 -11.36
CA GLY A 237 -16.00 -4.53 -12.48
C GLY A 237 -16.68 -5.90 -12.33
N PRO A 238 -17.46 -6.32 -13.33
CA PRO A 238 -18.11 -7.61 -13.31
C PRO A 238 -17.06 -8.73 -13.29
N VAL A 239 -17.22 -9.70 -12.39
CA VAL A 239 -16.40 -10.91 -12.37
C VAL A 239 -16.57 -11.59 -13.73
N CYS A 240 -15.55 -11.55 -14.58
CA CYS A 240 -15.53 -12.27 -15.84
C CYS A 240 -15.59 -13.77 -15.48
N GLN A 241 -16.78 -14.35 -15.46
CA GLN A 241 -16.93 -15.80 -15.38
C GLN A 241 -16.39 -16.35 -16.70
N ARG A 242 -15.15 -16.85 -16.71
CA ARG A 242 -14.69 -17.67 -17.83
C ARG A 242 -15.65 -18.84 -17.92
N SER A 243 -16.47 -18.86 -18.97
CA SER A 243 -17.24 -20.05 -19.36
C SER A 243 -16.25 -21.23 -19.45
N LYS A 244 -16.55 -22.27 -18.68
CA LYS A 244 -15.80 -23.53 -18.72
C LYS A 244 -15.90 -24.16 -20.08
#